data_48fc4afc77ab0909e0a550fb5c175ed4
#
_entry.id   48fc4afc77ab0909e0a550fb5c175ed4
#
_cell.length_a   1.000
_cell.length_b   1.000
_cell.length_c   1.000
_cell.angle_alpha   90.00
_cell.angle_beta   90.00
_cell.angle_gamma   90.00
#
_symmetry.space_group_name_H-M   'P 1'
#
loop_
_entity.id
_entity.type
_entity.pdbx_description
1 polymer ?
#
loop_
_entity_poly.entity_id
_entity_poly.type
_entity_poly.pdbx_seq_one_letter_code
_entity_poly.pdbx_strand_id
1 'polypeptide(L)'
;MIRWRLTWPAEASLNFGQTSGHALKRQLQFVHIGKCGGSTVEKLLHVSPVINKKYSSFFESHINGVVVDPNCDYLFCLRNPIDRAFSAFEWRKKLVIEEERSDQVRRFPGEKRVLRQYQSLGTMARALYSSDGRLNQAVARDFHCVHHLRESISFYCRPLLAVLTPGNIFGVVCQEELDADCTKLLGVGASSLRERSNESKRRIYQDLDAEAVNNLKRFLVEDYQCIAALWSFGALSGGQFWQLMISSVKKEYYQ
;
A
#
# COMPACT_ATOMS: atom_id res chain seq x y z
N MET A 1 24.26 -13.79 9.86
CA MET A 1 23.41 -14.68 9.05
C MET A 1 22.36 -15.28 9.98
N ILE A 2 21.17 -14.64 10.10
CA ILE A 2 20.10 -15.11 11.01
C ILE A 2 19.14 -15.92 10.14
N ARG A 3 19.15 -17.24 10.35
CA ARG A 3 18.20 -18.18 9.75
C ARG A 3 16.91 -18.14 10.54
N TRP A 4 15.84 -17.55 10.02
CA TRP A 4 14.48 -17.72 10.53
C TRP A 4 13.91 -19.03 9.99
N ARG A 5 13.72 -20.04 10.85
CA ARG A 5 12.89 -21.20 10.54
C ARG A 5 11.44 -20.83 10.80
N LEU A 6 10.66 -20.71 9.73
CA LEU A 6 9.21 -20.70 9.79
C LEU A 6 8.74 -22.14 10.06
N THR A 7 8.38 -22.45 11.30
CA THR A 7 7.68 -23.70 11.64
C THR A 7 6.18 -23.41 11.58
N TRP A 8 5.49 -24.07 10.66
CA TRP A 8 4.03 -24.04 10.56
C TRP A 8 3.45 -25.02 11.57
N PRO A 9 2.34 -24.70 12.26
CA PRO A 9 1.58 -25.70 13.01
C PRO A 9 0.84 -26.63 12.05
N ALA A 10 0.86 -27.93 12.37
CA ALA A 10 0.21 -28.99 11.63
C ALA A 10 -1.33 -28.80 11.59
N GLU A 11 -1.91 -29.26 10.50
CA GLU A 11 -3.34 -29.23 10.18
C GLU A 11 -4.23 -29.74 11.33
N ALA A 12 -5.11 -28.88 11.83
CA ALA A 12 -6.25 -29.29 12.61
C ALA A 12 -7.45 -29.46 11.68
N SER A 13 -7.81 -30.69 11.36
CA SER A 13 -9.02 -31.04 10.61
C SER A 13 -10.25 -30.75 11.47
N LEU A 14 -10.93 -29.66 11.18
CA LEU A 14 -12.25 -29.35 11.74
C LEU A 14 -13.33 -29.87 10.78
N ASN A 15 -14.03 -30.94 11.18
CA ASN A 15 -15.23 -31.41 10.55
C ASN A 15 -16.36 -30.40 10.76
N PHE A 16 -16.74 -29.67 9.71
CA PHE A 16 -17.94 -28.84 9.69
C PHE A 16 -19.12 -29.68 9.18
N GLY A 17 -20.08 -29.90 10.07
CA GLY A 17 -21.38 -30.47 9.76
C GLY A 17 -22.12 -29.58 8.74
N GLN A 18 -22.64 -30.19 7.67
CA GLN A 18 -23.49 -29.56 6.68
C GLN A 18 -24.81 -29.14 7.30
N THR A 19 -24.99 -27.84 7.54
CA THR A 19 -26.30 -27.24 7.73
C THR A 19 -26.66 -26.51 6.45
N SER A 20 -27.76 -26.94 5.81
CA SER A 20 -28.42 -26.29 4.69
C SER A 20 -29.09 -25.00 5.16
N GLY A 21 -28.30 -23.94 5.34
CA GLY A 21 -28.75 -22.57 5.57
C GLY A 21 -28.23 -21.69 4.44
N HIS A 22 -29.00 -20.71 3.99
CA HIS A 22 -28.51 -19.67 3.10
C HIS A 22 -27.17 -19.14 3.65
N ALA A 23 -26.06 -19.48 3.01
CA ALA A 23 -24.75 -19.00 3.42
C ALA A 23 -24.81 -17.48 3.46
N LEU A 24 -24.67 -16.90 4.66
CA LEU A 24 -24.60 -15.46 4.82
C LEU A 24 -23.47 -14.95 3.93
N LYS A 25 -23.79 -14.00 3.04
CA LYS A 25 -22.76 -13.39 2.19
C LYS A 25 -21.69 -12.81 3.08
N ARG A 26 -20.42 -13.11 2.79
CA ARG A 26 -19.28 -12.54 3.49
C ARG A 26 -19.22 -11.03 3.31
N GLN A 27 -18.55 -10.34 4.21
CA GLN A 27 -18.20 -8.93 4.06
C GLN A 27 -16.87 -8.80 3.32
N LEU A 28 -16.71 -7.73 2.56
CA LEU A 28 -15.45 -7.38 1.93
C LEU A 28 -14.82 -6.23 2.69
N GLN A 29 -13.58 -6.42 3.13
CA GLN A 29 -12.76 -5.33 3.64
C GLN A 29 -11.86 -4.78 2.53
N PHE A 30 -12.05 -3.52 2.18
CA PHE A 30 -11.16 -2.81 1.28
C PHE A 30 -10.00 -2.20 2.08
N VAL A 31 -8.81 -2.74 1.89
CA VAL A 31 -7.57 -2.27 2.52
C VAL A 31 -7.02 -1.12 1.68
N HIS A 32 -7.51 0.10 1.98
CA HIS A 32 -7.13 1.32 1.28
C HIS A 32 -5.78 1.85 1.77
N ILE A 33 -4.71 1.35 1.21
CA ILE A 33 -3.37 1.86 1.48
C ILE A 33 -3.19 3.21 0.78
N GLY A 34 -2.87 4.25 1.56
CA GLY A 34 -2.72 5.60 1.03
C GLY A 34 -1.70 5.69 -0.11
N LYS A 35 -2.02 6.45 -1.16
CA LYS A 35 -1.18 6.70 -2.36
C LYS A 35 -1.02 5.51 -3.32
N CYS A 36 -1.91 4.52 -3.20
CA CYS A 36 -1.99 3.35 -4.09
C CYS A 36 -3.18 3.39 -5.06
N GLY A 37 -3.82 4.53 -5.28
CA GLY A 37 -4.98 4.65 -6.16
C GLY A 37 -6.32 4.30 -5.49
N GLY A 38 -6.32 4.14 -4.16
CA GLY A 38 -7.47 3.65 -3.40
C GLY A 38 -8.75 4.48 -3.56
N SER A 39 -8.66 5.82 -3.66
CA SER A 39 -9.86 6.67 -3.88
C SER A 39 -10.57 6.39 -5.21
N THR A 40 -9.85 5.93 -6.24
CA THR A 40 -10.45 5.46 -7.49
C THR A 40 -11.14 4.12 -7.27
N VAL A 41 -10.45 3.17 -6.61
CA VAL A 41 -11.00 1.83 -6.31
C VAL A 41 -12.27 1.95 -5.45
N GLU A 42 -12.26 2.80 -4.43
CA GLU A 42 -13.42 3.07 -3.57
C GLU A 42 -14.66 3.48 -4.38
N LYS A 43 -14.51 4.47 -5.28
CA LYS A 43 -15.60 4.90 -6.17
C LYS A 43 -16.13 3.75 -7.03
N LEU A 44 -15.23 2.89 -7.55
CA LEU A 44 -15.59 1.76 -8.39
C LEU A 44 -16.29 0.64 -7.59
N LEU A 45 -15.94 0.44 -6.32
CA LEU A 45 -16.60 -0.54 -5.45
C LEU A 45 -18.09 -0.28 -5.31
N HIS A 46 -18.50 0.99 -5.21
CA HIS A 46 -19.92 1.37 -5.09
C HIS A 46 -20.75 1.02 -6.32
N VAL A 47 -20.13 0.99 -7.50
CA VAL A 47 -20.83 0.71 -8.77
C VAL A 47 -20.51 -0.67 -9.35
N SER A 48 -19.68 -1.45 -8.67
CA SER A 48 -19.21 -2.76 -9.14
C SER A 48 -20.32 -3.81 -9.17
N PRO A 49 -20.67 -4.38 -10.34
CA PRO A 49 -21.62 -5.46 -10.41
C PRO A 49 -21.13 -6.74 -9.71
N VAL A 50 -19.82 -6.96 -9.68
CA VAL A 50 -19.20 -8.13 -9.03
C VAL A 50 -19.35 -8.04 -7.52
N ILE A 51 -19.07 -6.88 -6.93
CA ILE A 51 -19.17 -6.67 -5.48
C ILE A 51 -20.62 -6.76 -5.03
N ASN A 52 -21.53 -6.08 -5.70
CA ASN A 52 -22.96 -6.07 -5.38
C ASN A 52 -23.59 -7.48 -5.45
N LYS A 53 -23.10 -8.33 -6.36
CA LYS A 53 -23.55 -9.73 -6.47
C LYS A 53 -22.97 -10.63 -5.38
N LYS A 54 -21.67 -10.46 -5.05
CA LYS A 54 -20.90 -11.41 -4.22
C LYS A 54 -21.02 -11.13 -2.73
N TYR A 55 -21.03 -9.85 -2.33
CA TYR A 55 -20.96 -9.44 -0.94
C TYR A 55 -22.26 -8.79 -0.43
N SER A 56 -22.53 -8.92 0.87
CA SER A 56 -23.65 -8.22 1.52
C SER A 56 -23.35 -6.73 1.70
N SER A 57 -22.09 -6.41 1.95
CA SER A 57 -21.57 -5.06 2.14
C SER A 57 -20.05 -5.07 2.01
N PHE A 58 -19.46 -3.89 1.84
CA PHE A 58 -18.03 -3.69 2.01
C PHE A 58 -17.78 -2.51 2.98
N PHE A 59 -16.61 -2.52 3.59
CA PHE A 59 -16.12 -1.40 4.38
C PHE A 59 -14.65 -1.13 4.07
N GLU A 60 -14.27 0.12 4.25
CA GLU A 60 -12.93 0.59 3.99
C GLU A 60 -12.10 0.63 5.29
N SER A 61 -10.87 0.14 5.22
CA SER A 61 -9.85 0.37 6.23
C SER A 61 -8.79 1.32 5.68
N HIS A 62 -8.73 2.48 6.27
CA HIS A 62 -7.77 3.52 5.90
C HIS A 62 -7.03 3.98 7.16
N ILE A 63 -6.59 5.17 7.32
CA ILE A 63 -5.75 5.79 8.36
C ILE A 63 -5.72 5.07 9.75
N ASN A 64 -6.83 4.50 10.19
CA ASN A 64 -6.96 3.84 11.50
C ASN A 64 -6.48 2.38 11.53
N GLY A 65 -5.89 1.89 10.44
CA GLY A 65 -5.46 0.50 10.31
C GLY A 65 -6.56 -0.44 9.81
N VAL A 66 -6.32 -1.74 9.95
CA VAL A 66 -7.18 -2.80 9.43
C VAL A 66 -7.91 -3.53 10.56
N VAL A 67 -9.08 -4.07 10.22
CA VAL A 67 -9.79 -5.02 11.09
C VAL A 67 -9.27 -6.42 10.75
N VAL A 68 -8.80 -7.16 11.77
CA VAL A 68 -8.31 -8.53 11.59
C VAL A 68 -9.48 -9.48 11.85
N ASP A 69 -10.12 -9.96 10.78
CA ASP A 69 -11.27 -10.88 10.86
C ASP A 69 -11.13 -12.01 9.80
N PRO A 70 -10.93 -13.27 10.23
CA PRO A 70 -10.79 -14.39 9.29
C PRO A 70 -12.07 -14.66 8.47
N ASN A 71 -13.22 -14.08 8.86
CA ASN A 71 -14.48 -14.22 8.15
C ASN A 71 -14.71 -13.17 7.08
N CYS A 72 -13.87 -12.14 6.98
CA CYS A 72 -13.88 -11.17 5.90
C CYS A 72 -13.08 -11.67 4.69
N ASP A 73 -13.49 -11.24 3.50
CA ASP A 73 -12.64 -11.26 2.32
C ASP A 73 -11.89 -9.92 2.23
N TYR A 74 -10.69 -9.93 1.64
CA TYR A 74 -9.82 -8.77 1.60
C TYR A 74 -9.51 -8.36 0.15
N LEU A 75 -9.71 -7.08 -0.15
CA LEU A 75 -9.25 -6.44 -1.38
C LEU A 75 -8.16 -5.44 -1.03
N PHE A 76 -6.99 -5.57 -1.64
CA PHE A 76 -5.87 -4.67 -1.44
C PHE A 76 -5.70 -3.73 -2.61
N CYS A 77 -5.24 -2.50 -2.32
CA CYS A 77 -4.73 -1.58 -3.32
C CYS A 77 -3.24 -1.35 -3.04
N LEU A 78 -2.37 -1.76 -3.95
CA LEU A 78 -0.92 -1.70 -3.80
C LEU A 78 -0.25 -0.80 -4.84
N ARG A 79 0.96 -0.41 -4.52
CA ARG A 79 1.90 0.29 -5.38
C ARG A 79 3.32 -0.09 -4.99
N ASN A 80 4.30 0.05 -5.91
CA ASN A 80 5.70 -0.09 -5.52
C ASN A 80 6.01 0.79 -4.28
N PRO A 81 6.68 0.24 -3.23
CA PRO A 81 6.89 0.96 -1.97
C PRO A 81 7.61 2.30 -2.10
N ILE A 82 8.61 2.41 -2.99
CA ILE A 82 9.35 3.66 -3.23
C ILE A 82 8.46 4.67 -3.95
N ASP A 83 7.77 4.25 -5.01
CA ASP A 83 6.89 5.11 -5.80
C ASP A 83 5.71 5.61 -4.95
N ARG A 84 5.23 4.77 -4.03
CA ARG A 84 4.24 5.13 -3.02
C ARG A 84 4.78 6.18 -2.06
N ALA A 85 5.97 5.95 -1.49
CA ALA A 85 6.61 6.88 -0.55
C ALA A 85 6.88 8.24 -1.21
N PHE A 86 7.36 8.24 -2.45
CA PHE A 86 7.54 9.48 -3.22
C PHE A 86 6.21 10.23 -3.40
N SER A 87 5.16 9.53 -3.82
CA SER A 87 3.82 10.11 -3.97
C SER A 87 3.27 10.66 -2.64
N ALA A 88 3.56 9.98 -1.52
CA ALA A 88 3.15 10.42 -0.20
C ALA A 88 3.85 11.71 0.22
N PHE A 89 5.18 11.75 0.08
CA PHE A 89 5.98 12.92 0.43
C PHE A 89 5.57 14.15 -0.38
N GLU A 90 5.49 14.02 -1.72
CA GLU A 90 5.11 15.13 -2.60
C GLU A 90 3.69 15.63 -2.34
N TRP A 91 2.74 14.73 -2.10
CA TRP A 91 1.38 15.10 -1.73
C TRP A 91 1.32 15.88 -0.42
N ARG A 92 2.06 15.43 0.61
CA ARG A 92 2.09 16.12 1.90
C ARG A 92 2.80 17.46 1.80
N LYS A 93 3.90 17.53 1.06
CA LYS A 93 4.59 18.79 0.78
C LYS A 93 3.66 19.80 0.10
N LYS A 94 2.90 19.38 -0.90
CA LYS A 94 1.90 20.22 -1.55
C LYS A 94 0.89 20.78 -0.56
N LEU A 95 0.24 19.91 0.24
CA LEU A 95 -0.82 20.34 1.16
C LEU A 95 -0.32 21.21 2.32
N VAL A 96 0.87 20.87 2.87
CA VAL A 96 1.36 21.44 4.15
C VAL A 96 2.29 22.63 3.94
N ILE A 97 3.07 22.63 2.84
CA ILE A 97 4.07 23.66 2.55
C ILE A 97 3.60 24.62 1.46
N GLU A 98 3.10 24.10 0.32
CA GLU A 98 2.74 24.93 -0.82
C GLU A 98 1.36 25.57 -0.66
N GLU A 99 0.35 24.78 -0.22
CA GLU A 99 -1.02 25.26 0.00
C GLU A 99 -1.27 25.73 1.44
N GLU A 100 -0.36 25.47 2.37
CA GLU A 100 -0.44 25.83 3.79
C GLU A 100 -1.79 25.50 4.46
N ARG A 101 -2.41 24.37 4.12
CA ARG A 101 -3.71 23.97 4.63
C ARG A 101 -3.70 23.83 6.16
N SER A 102 -4.33 24.75 6.84
CA SER A 102 -4.31 24.84 8.30
C SER A 102 -4.92 23.62 9.00
N ASP A 103 -5.95 22.98 8.41
CA ASP A 103 -6.55 21.74 8.87
C ASP A 103 -5.53 20.59 8.87
N GLN A 104 -4.73 20.48 7.80
CA GLN A 104 -3.71 19.45 7.64
C GLN A 104 -2.51 19.67 8.58
N VAL A 105 -2.06 20.90 8.72
CA VAL A 105 -0.96 21.25 9.64
C VAL A 105 -1.33 20.94 11.09
N ARG A 106 -2.57 21.23 11.52
CA ARG A 106 -3.04 20.93 12.89
C ARG A 106 -3.20 19.45 13.15
N ARG A 107 -3.65 18.68 12.12
CA ARG A 107 -3.94 17.25 12.25
C ARG A 107 -2.66 16.41 12.43
N PHE A 108 -1.53 16.85 11.87
CA PHE A 108 -0.27 16.11 11.88
C PHE A 108 0.87 16.99 12.45
N PRO A 109 0.93 17.16 13.79
CA PRO A 109 1.97 17.95 14.44
C PRO A 109 3.38 17.44 14.13
N GLY A 110 4.30 18.36 13.82
CA GLY A 110 5.69 18.04 13.50
C GLY A 110 5.97 17.80 12.00
N GLU A 111 4.96 17.42 11.21
CA GLU A 111 5.11 17.14 9.78
C GLU A 111 5.63 18.35 9.01
N LYS A 112 5.10 19.57 9.27
CA LYS A 112 5.55 20.81 8.60
C LYS A 112 7.05 21.07 8.82
N ARG A 113 7.55 20.82 10.04
CA ARG A 113 8.99 20.93 10.35
C ARG A 113 9.81 19.96 9.49
N VAL A 114 9.40 18.70 9.45
CA VAL A 114 10.09 17.63 8.70
C VAL A 114 10.13 17.94 7.21
N LEU A 115 8.98 18.30 6.62
CA LEU A 115 8.89 18.64 5.19
C LEU A 115 9.73 19.86 4.80
N ARG A 116 9.85 20.86 5.69
CA ARG A 116 10.73 22.02 5.49
C ARG A 116 12.22 21.64 5.62
N GLN A 117 12.55 20.75 6.55
CA GLN A 117 13.92 20.32 6.81
C GLN A 117 14.50 19.54 5.62
N TYR A 118 13.76 18.58 5.10
CA TYR A 118 14.31 17.70 4.05
C TYR A 118 14.00 18.17 2.63
N GLN A 119 12.93 18.94 2.41
CA GLN A 119 12.49 19.51 1.13
C GLN A 119 12.19 18.51 0.03
N SER A 120 12.81 17.33 0.02
CA SER A 120 12.54 16.23 -0.91
C SER A 120 12.69 14.86 -0.23
N LEU A 121 12.03 13.84 -0.79
CA LEU A 121 12.20 12.47 -0.31
C LEU A 121 13.63 11.97 -0.53
N GLY A 122 14.30 12.39 -1.60
CA GLY A 122 15.68 12.00 -1.88
C GLY A 122 16.64 12.49 -0.81
N THR A 123 16.52 13.76 -0.38
CA THR A 123 17.32 14.30 0.72
C THR A 123 17.09 13.54 2.03
N MET A 124 15.84 13.23 2.36
CA MET A 124 15.52 12.42 3.54
C MET A 124 16.09 11.01 3.42
N ALA A 125 15.96 10.39 2.25
CA ALA A 125 16.41 9.02 2.00
C ALA A 125 17.93 8.85 2.14
N ARG A 126 18.72 9.80 1.63
CA ARG A 126 20.18 9.79 1.82
C ARG A 126 20.57 9.89 3.30
N ALA A 127 19.83 10.65 4.09
CA ALA A 127 20.07 10.83 5.52
C ALA A 127 19.63 9.64 6.39
N LEU A 128 18.87 8.65 5.84
CA LEU A 128 18.38 7.47 6.60
C LEU A 128 19.50 6.61 7.15
N TYR A 129 20.63 6.55 6.45
CA TYR A 129 21.77 5.74 6.89
C TYR A 129 23.05 6.58 6.88
N SER A 130 23.88 6.37 7.88
CA SER A 130 25.23 6.95 7.95
C SER A 130 26.19 6.21 7.01
N SER A 131 27.37 6.78 6.78
CA SER A 131 28.40 6.19 5.90
C SER A 131 28.88 4.81 6.34
N ASP A 132 28.76 4.47 7.64
CA ASP A 132 29.03 3.14 8.19
C ASP A 132 27.84 2.18 8.05
N GLY A 133 26.76 2.59 7.39
CA GLY A 133 25.57 1.80 7.12
C GLY A 133 24.60 1.66 8.29
N ARG A 134 24.77 2.40 9.39
CA ARG A 134 23.83 2.39 10.52
C ARG A 134 22.61 3.24 10.24
N LEU A 135 21.45 2.77 10.69
CA LEU A 135 20.20 3.53 10.58
C LEU A 135 20.25 4.78 11.48
N ASN A 136 19.99 5.93 10.89
CA ASN A 136 19.81 7.18 11.62
C ASN A 136 18.41 7.23 12.24
N GLN A 137 18.34 6.94 13.53
CA GLN A 137 17.09 6.86 14.27
C GLN A 137 16.31 8.19 14.30
N ALA A 138 16.97 9.33 14.22
CA ALA A 138 16.31 10.64 14.17
C ALA A 138 15.59 10.81 12.83
N VAL A 139 16.25 10.50 11.71
CA VAL A 139 15.66 10.56 10.37
C VAL A 139 14.53 9.52 10.22
N ALA A 140 14.70 8.32 10.79
CA ALA A 140 13.65 7.30 10.80
C ALA A 140 12.39 7.79 11.54
N ARG A 141 12.54 8.45 12.69
CA ARG A 141 11.40 9.09 13.38
C ARG A 141 10.79 10.21 12.55
N ASP A 142 11.59 11.03 11.91
CA ASP A 142 11.11 12.09 11.02
C ASP A 142 10.33 11.51 9.82
N PHE A 143 10.80 10.41 9.23
CA PHE A 143 10.07 9.70 8.16
C PHE A 143 8.66 9.30 8.64
N HIS A 144 8.55 8.75 9.84
CA HIS A 144 7.27 8.37 10.43
C HIS A 144 6.44 9.56 10.97
N CYS A 145 6.96 10.79 11.00
CA CYS A 145 6.16 11.98 11.25
C CYS A 145 5.33 12.42 10.04
N VAL A 146 5.70 11.99 8.83
CA VAL A 146 4.99 12.37 7.61
C VAL A 146 3.80 11.43 7.39
N HIS A 147 2.59 12.00 7.34
CA HIS A 147 1.37 11.25 7.06
C HIS A 147 1.47 10.52 5.71
N HIS A 148 0.95 9.33 5.61
CA HIS A 148 1.10 8.34 4.55
C HIS A 148 2.51 7.74 4.41
N LEU A 149 3.58 8.32 4.93
CA LEU A 149 4.84 7.59 5.08
C LEU A 149 4.79 6.66 6.29
N ARG A 150 4.21 7.15 7.40
CA ARG A 150 3.98 6.35 8.62
C ARG A 150 3.06 5.17 8.36
N GLU A 151 1.95 5.39 7.65
CA GLU A 151 1.01 4.35 7.27
C GLU A 151 1.51 3.64 5.99
N SER A 152 2.55 2.83 6.15
CA SER A 152 3.21 2.06 5.08
C SER A 152 2.36 0.87 4.60
N ILE A 153 2.83 0.13 3.61
CA ILE A 153 2.17 -1.12 3.19
C ILE A 153 2.19 -2.12 4.35
N SER A 154 3.31 -2.24 5.06
CA SER A 154 3.44 -3.14 6.20
C SER A 154 2.55 -2.76 7.38
N PHE A 155 2.27 -1.48 7.59
CA PHE A 155 1.31 -1.02 8.59
C PHE A 155 -0.08 -1.67 8.42
N TYR A 156 -0.54 -1.82 7.17
CA TYR A 156 -1.84 -2.43 6.87
C TYR A 156 -1.76 -3.95 6.70
N CYS A 157 -0.75 -4.44 5.99
CA CYS A 157 -0.71 -5.85 5.61
C CYS A 157 -0.23 -6.76 6.74
N ARG A 158 0.78 -6.33 7.52
CA ARG A 158 1.40 -7.18 8.55
C ARG A 158 0.42 -7.74 9.59
N PRO A 159 -0.55 -6.95 10.15
CA PRO A 159 -1.55 -7.51 11.06
C PRO A 159 -2.44 -8.57 10.41
N LEU A 160 -2.68 -8.49 9.10
CA LEU A 160 -3.54 -9.42 8.37
C LEU A 160 -2.85 -10.74 8.03
N LEU A 161 -1.51 -10.78 7.93
CA LEU A 161 -0.78 -11.99 7.51
C LEU A 161 -1.11 -13.23 8.35
N ALA A 162 -1.54 -13.05 9.60
CA ALA A 162 -1.94 -14.15 10.48
C ALA A 162 -3.30 -14.79 10.13
N VAL A 163 -4.16 -14.08 9.38
CA VAL A 163 -5.52 -14.52 9.04
C VAL A 163 -5.76 -14.65 7.54
N LEU A 164 -4.81 -14.15 6.72
CA LEU A 164 -4.90 -14.26 5.27
C LEU A 164 -4.65 -15.69 4.81
N THR A 165 -5.50 -16.12 3.90
CA THR A 165 -5.40 -17.38 3.18
C THR A 165 -5.72 -17.12 1.70
N PRO A 166 -5.33 -18.01 0.76
CA PRO A 166 -5.77 -17.89 -0.63
C PRO A 166 -7.30 -17.77 -0.79
N GLY A 167 -8.05 -18.35 0.15
CA GLY A 167 -9.52 -18.39 0.10
C GLY A 167 -10.22 -17.11 0.55
N ASN A 168 -9.56 -16.22 1.32
CA ASN A 168 -10.12 -14.97 1.78
C ASN A 168 -9.45 -13.72 1.19
N ILE A 169 -8.56 -13.88 0.23
CA ILE A 169 -8.06 -12.77 -0.58
C ILE A 169 -8.93 -12.65 -1.82
N PHE A 170 -9.78 -11.62 -1.89
CA PHE A 170 -10.60 -11.34 -3.07
C PHE A 170 -9.73 -10.93 -4.26
N GLY A 171 -8.71 -10.11 -4.02
CA GLY A 171 -7.75 -9.71 -5.03
C GLY A 171 -6.86 -8.55 -4.62
N VAL A 172 -5.96 -8.20 -5.53
CA VAL A 172 -5.06 -7.05 -5.41
C VAL A 172 -5.20 -6.18 -6.64
N VAL A 173 -5.42 -4.90 -6.44
CA VAL A 173 -5.36 -3.86 -7.46
C VAL A 173 -4.00 -3.18 -7.37
N CYS A 174 -3.20 -3.25 -8.43
CA CYS A 174 -1.93 -2.55 -8.52
C CYS A 174 -2.13 -1.19 -9.17
N GLN A 175 -1.60 -0.14 -8.58
CA GLN A 175 -1.75 1.21 -9.09
C GLN A 175 -1.12 1.36 -10.50
N GLU A 176 -0.10 0.57 -10.78
CA GLU A 176 0.58 0.49 -12.08
C GLU A 176 -0.31 -0.08 -13.20
N GLU A 177 -1.30 -0.92 -12.84
CA GLU A 177 -2.25 -1.58 -13.76
C GLU A 177 -3.71 -1.29 -13.36
N LEU A 178 -3.95 -0.13 -12.77
CA LEU A 178 -5.20 0.21 -12.08
C LEU A 178 -6.46 -0.07 -12.89
N ASP A 179 -6.49 0.33 -14.16
CA ASP A 179 -7.65 0.15 -15.04
C ASP A 179 -7.91 -1.33 -15.36
N ALA A 180 -6.84 -2.05 -15.72
CA ALA A 180 -6.92 -3.47 -16.07
C ALA A 180 -7.33 -4.32 -14.86
N ASP A 181 -6.72 -4.08 -13.70
CA ASP A 181 -7.02 -4.81 -12.47
C ASP A 181 -8.45 -4.53 -12.00
N CYS A 182 -8.90 -3.26 -12.03
CA CYS A 182 -10.27 -2.90 -11.69
C CYS A 182 -11.27 -3.54 -12.65
N THR A 183 -11.03 -3.51 -13.96
CA THR A 183 -11.89 -4.16 -14.95
C THR A 183 -12.00 -5.66 -14.66
N LYS A 184 -10.87 -6.33 -14.39
CA LYS A 184 -10.82 -7.77 -14.11
C LYS A 184 -11.53 -8.15 -12.81
N LEU A 185 -11.30 -7.42 -11.73
CA LEU A 185 -11.78 -7.79 -10.39
C LEU A 185 -13.18 -7.24 -10.10
N LEU A 186 -13.48 -6.03 -10.56
CA LEU A 186 -14.69 -5.30 -10.21
C LEU A 186 -15.73 -5.30 -11.35
N GLY A 187 -15.34 -5.71 -12.56
CA GLY A 187 -16.18 -5.63 -13.75
C GLY A 187 -16.39 -4.21 -14.28
N VAL A 188 -15.60 -3.25 -13.78
CA VAL A 188 -15.65 -1.83 -14.18
C VAL A 188 -14.25 -1.23 -14.09
N GLY A 189 -13.81 -0.56 -15.15
CA GLY A 189 -12.48 0.04 -15.21
C GLY A 189 -12.44 1.47 -14.67
N ALA A 190 -11.24 1.91 -14.28
CA ALA A 190 -10.97 3.26 -13.80
C ALA A 190 -11.26 4.35 -14.87
N SER A 191 -11.10 4.00 -16.15
CA SER A 191 -11.42 4.85 -17.30
C SER A 191 -12.90 5.24 -17.38
N SER A 192 -13.81 4.47 -16.72
CA SER A 192 -15.23 4.81 -16.63
C SER A 192 -15.52 6.04 -15.76
N LEU A 193 -14.58 6.42 -14.88
CA LEU A 193 -14.69 7.62 -14.05
C LEU A 193 -14.26 8.84 -14.86
N ARG A 194 -15.18 9.82 -15.02
CA ARG A 194 -14.94 11.06 -15.77
C ARG A 194 -13.84 11.96 -15.17
N GLU A 195 -13.53 11.80 -13.90
CA GLU A 195 -12.51 12.58 -13.20
C GLU A 195 -11.38 11.68 -12.73
N ARG A 196 -10.19 11.89 -13.26
CA ARG A 196 -8.95 11.43 -12.63
C ARG A 196 -8.63 12.37 -11.48
N SER A 197 -9.04 11.99 -10.28
CA SER A 197 -8.98 12.87 -9.11
C SER A 197 -7.57 13.31 -8.70
N ASN A 198 -6.51 12.71 -9.20
CA ASN A 198 -5.12 13.08 -8.85
C ASN A 198 -4.13 12.61 -9.93
N GLU A 199 -4.16 13.19 -11.11
CA GLU A 199 -2.98 13.13 -11.98
C GLU A 199 -1.87 13.96 -11.31
N SER A 200 -0.98 13.30 -10.55
CA SER A 200 0.34 13.87 -10.35
C SER A 200 0.97 13.94 -11.76
N LYS A 201 1.05 15.16 -12.33
CA LYS A 201 1.92 15.40 -13.47
C LYS A 201 3.21 14.65 -13.13
N ARG A 202 3.73 13.82 -14.04
CA ARG A 202 5.02 13.13 -13.89
C ARG A 202 6.03 14.13 -13.38
N ARG A 203 6.11 14.31 -12.07
CA ARG A 203 7.21 15.01 -11.44
C ARG A 203 8.35 14.01 -11.51
N ILE A 204 9.30 14.34 -12.33
CA ILE A 204 10.53 13.62 -12.56
C ILE A 204 11.11 13.29 -11.19
N TYR A 205 11.43 12.02 -10.95
CA TYR A 205 12.11 11.52 -9.74
C TYR A 205 13.55 12.03 -9.61
N GLN A 206 13.82 13.27 -10.08
CA GLN A 206 15.16 13.88 -10.21
C GLN A 206 15.98 13.83 -8.92
N ASP A 207 15.32 13.73 -7.77
CA ASP A 207 15.98 13.70 -6.46
C ASP A 207 16.26 12.30 -5.90
N LEU A 208 15.80 11.23 -6.61
CA LEU A 208 15.99 9.84 -6.17
C LEU A 208 17.16 9.20 -6.93
N ASP A 209 18.38 9.56 -6.55
CA ASP A 209 19.59 8.90 -7.04
C ASP A 209 19.72 7.44 -6.52
N ALA A 210 20.76 6.74 -6.96
CA ALA A 210 21.00 5.35 -6.61
C ALA A 210 21.16 5.14 -5.09
N GLU A 211 21.78 6.08 -4.38
CA GLU A 211 21.95 6.02 -2.94
C GLU A 211 20.61 6.15 -2.22
N ALA A 212 19.81 7.16 -2.57
CA ALA A 212 18.47 7.38 -2.02
C ALA A 212 17.56 6.15 -2.25
N VAL A 213 17.57 5.59 -3.47
CA VAL A 213 16.81 4.40 -3.81
C VAL A 213 17.25 3.18 -2.99
N ASN A 214 18.55 2.95 -2.83
CA ASN A 214 19.06 1.83 -2.04
C ASN A 214 18.71 1.97 -0.55
N ASN A 215 18.81 3.18 0.00
CA ASN A 215 18.44 3.47 1.37
C ASN A 215 16.93 3.26 1.60
N LEU A 216 16.07 3.71 0.68
CA LEU A 216 14.63 3.47 0.74
C LEU A 216 14.29 1.98 0.64
N LYS A 217 14.95 1.21 -0.22
CA LYS A 217 14.74 -0.26 -0.29
C LYS A 217 15.05 -0.94 1.03
N ARG A 218 16.16 -0.55 1.67
CA ARG A 218 16.54 -1.08 2.98
C ARG A 218 15.53 -0.68 4.05
N PHE A 219 15.10 0.56 4.05
CA PHE A 219 14.17 1.11 5.05
C PHE A 219 12.76 0.54 4.91
N LEU A 220 12.28 0.36 3.68
CA LEU A 220 10.96 -0.17 3.36
C LEU A 220 10.93 -1.70 3.18
N VAL A 221 11.94 -2.41 3.70
CA VAL A 221 12.06 -3.87 3.54
C VAL A 221 10.82 -4.63 3.99
N GLU A 222 10.14 -4.19 5.05
CA GLU A 222 8.91 -4.82 5.55
C GLU A 222 7.76 -4.67 4.54
N ASP A 223 7.67 -3.57 3.82
CA ASP A 223 6.68 -3.37 2.76
C ASP A 223 6.90 -4.39 1.62
N TYR A 224 8.14 -4.59 1.20
CA TYR A 224 8.50 -5.60 0.19
C TYR A 224 8.25 -7.02 0.69
N GLN A 225 8.48 -7.31 1.98
CA GLN A 225 8.16 -8.60 2.57
C GLN A 225 6.65 -8.89 2.57
N CYS A 226 5.81 -7.87 2.84
CA CYS A 226 4.36 -8.01 2.75
C CYS A 226 3.90 -8.29 1.31
N ILE A 227 4.49 -7.63 0.31
CA ILE A 227 4.22 -7.91 -1.11
C ILE A 227 4.61 -9.35 -1.47
N ALA A 228 5.78 -9.81 -1.01
CA ALA A 228 6.24 -11.18 -1.23
C ALA A 228 5.32 -12.21 -0.55
N ALA A 229 4.80 -11.91 0.63
CA ALA A 229 3.82 -12.76 1.32
C ALA A 229 2.50 -12.85 0.52
N LEU A 230 1.96 -11.72 0.05
CA LEU A 230 0.76 -11.72 -0.80
C LEU A 230 0.98 -12.51 -2.10
N TRP A 231 2.15 -12.42 -2.70
CA TRP A 231 2.50 -13.23 -3.86
C TRP A 231 2.55 -14.72 -3.52
N SER A 232 3.12 -15.11 -2.37
CA SER A 232 3.16 -16.52 -1.93
C SER A 232 1.77 -17.10 -1.65
N PHE A 233 0.78 -16.27 -1.31
CA PHE A 233 -0.63 -16.67 -1.21
C PHE A 233 -1.33 -16.77 -2.58
N GLY A 234 -0.63 -16.49 -3.69
CA GLY A 234 -1.22 -16.49 -5.03
C GLY A 234 -2.10 -15.26 -5.33
N ALA A 235 -2.04 -14.23 -4.49
CA ALA A 235 -2.83 -13.01 -4.65
C ALA A 235 -2.34 -12.09 -5.78
N LEU A 236 -1.11 -12.25 -6.21
CA LEU A 236 -0.46 -11.47 -7.27
C LEU A 236 -0.06 -12.38 -8.43
N SER A 237 -0.24 -11.90 -9.66
CA SER A 237 0.40 -12.51 -10.82
C SER A 237 1.91 -12.24 -10.82
N GLY A 238 2.67 -13.02 -11.58
CA GLY A 238 4.12 -12.77 -11.75
C GLY A 238 4.41 -11.36 -12.29
N GLY A 239 3.61 -10.86 -13.23
CA GLY A 239 3.73 -9.49 -13.78
C GLY A 239 3.50 -8.42 -12.71
N GLN A 240 2.41 -8.52 -11.95
CA GLN A 240 2.12 -7.60 -10.84
C GLN A 240 3.24 -7.63 -9.77
N PHE A 241 3.70 -8.82 -9.39
CA PHE A 241 4.79 -8.96 -8.43
C PHE A 241 6.05 -8.22 -8.91
N TRP A 242 6.49 -8.44 -10.16
CA TRP A 242 7.66 -7.77 -10.70
C TRP A 242 7.49 -6.24 -10.77
N GLN A 243 6.32 -5.76 -11.17
CA GLN A 243 6.03 -4.32 -11.20
C GLN A 243 6.13 -3.69 -9.80
N LEU A 244 5.60 -4.37 -8.77
CA LEU A 244 5.67 -3.91 -7.39
C LEU A 244 7.09 -3.98 -6.80
N MET A 245 7.94 -4.90 -7.28
CA MET A 245 9.33 -5.04 -6.80
C MET A 245 10.31 -4.08 -7.50
N ILE A 246 9.98 -3.59 -8.70
CA ILE A 246 10.84 -2.71 -9.50
C ILE A 246 10.23 -1.32 -9.52
N SER A 247 10.88 -0.36 -8.84
CA SER A 247 10.47 1.04 -8.88
C SER A 247 10.56 1.62 -10.29
N SER A 248 9.60 2.47 -10.65
CA SER A 248 9.61 3.22 -11.92
C SER A 248 10.80 4.18 -12.02
N VAL A 249 11.40 4.58 -10.90
CA VAL A 249 12.67 5.34 -10.85
C VAL A 249 13.78 4.65 -11.63
N LYS A 250 13.84 3.31 -11.62
CA LYS A 250 14.87 2.57 -12.36
C LYS A 250 14.64 2.57 -13.89
N LYS A 251 13.42 2.76 -14.36
CA LYS A 251 13.15 2.72 -15.81
C LYS A 251 13.76 3.90 -16.56
N GLU A 252 14.01 5.02 -15.88
CA GLU A 252 14.60 6.22 -16.49
C GLU A 252 16.13 6.20 -16.54
N TYR A 253 16.79 5.35 -15.72
CA TYR A 253 18.27 5.22 -15.74
C TYR A 253 18.81 4.21 -16.77
N TYR A 254 17.93 3.45 -17.43
CA TYR A 254 18.31 2.41 -18.39
C TYR A 254 17.81 2.67 -19.82
N GLN A 255 17.29 3.88 -20.08
CA GLN A 255 16.99 4.42 -21.42
C GLN A 255 18.00 5.49 -21.81
#